data_1fcf37352247cf7ee50d3f684555cb2e
#
_entry.id   1fcf37352247cf7ee50d3f684555cb2e
#
_cell.length_a   1.000
_cell.length_b   1.000
_cell.length_c   1.000
_cell.angle_alpha   90.00
_cell.angle_beta   90.00
_cell.angle_gamma   90.00
#
_symmetry.space_group_name_H-M   'P 1'
#
loop_
_entity.id
_entity.type
_entity.pdbx_description
1 polymer ?
#
loop_
_entity_poly.entity_id
_entity_poly.type
_entity_poly.pdbx_seq_one_letter_code
_entity_poly.pdbx_strand_id
1 'polypeptide(L)'
;MKYPKIGIRPTIDGRQGGVRESLEEKTMALANAVANLISSNLRNGDGSPVECVIADTTIGRVAESAACAEKFEREGVGLTITVTSCWCYGSETMDMNPYYPKAVWGFNGTERPGAVYLAAVLAAHAQKGLPAYGIYGHDVQDLDDNTIPADVAEKILRFARAAQAVATMRGKSYLSLGNTCMGIAGSIVNADFFQEYLGMRNEYVDLVEILRRVDFGIYDHEEFDRAMKWVEKYCKPNEGHDYNEDRTVPAGTRMTTFNGKGKGLTRAEKDRDWEFTVKNMMIINDLMHGNPKLLEMGYKEEALGHNAIAAGIQGQRQWTDYKPNFDFPESLMCTSFDWNGIREANVLATENDSLNGVAMLFGHLLTHKGVMFSDIRTYWSPEAVKRVTGKEPTDRAAQGFIHLINSGATTLDATGAMSDDEGNATMKNPWDMTEKDVEACLKATSWMPADRDYFRGGGYSAHFLTRGGMPMTMMRVNIVKGLGPVLQLAEGWTVDLDPEVNDILDHRTDPTWPTTWFVPRLDATKDAFKDVYSVMNNWGANHGAIAYGHIGADLITLASMLRIPVCMHNVADRDIFRPSTWNAFGMDKEGSDYRACAALGPIYKS
;
A
#
# COMPACT_ATOMS: atom_id res chain seq x y z
N MET A 1 -5.24 11.58 -11.57
CA MET A 1 -6.01 11.72 -10.29
C MET A 1 -5.79 13.12 -9.74
N LYS A 2 -6.75 13.73 -8.99
CA LYS A 2 -6.47 14.98 -8.25
C LYS A 2 -5.99 14.58 -6.86
N TYR A 3 -4.75 14.95 -6.53
CA TYR A 3 -4.16 14.65 -5.22
C TYR A 3 -4.53 15.72 -4.18
N PRO A 4 -4.74 15.36 -2.90
CA PRO A 4 -4.96 16.32 -1.83
C PRO A 4 -3.71 17.16 -1.58
N LYS A 5 -3.89 18.46 -1.35
CA LYS A 5 -2.81 19.39 -0.98
C LYS A 5 -2.61 19.41 0.54
N ILE A 6 -1.43 19.84 0.97
CA ILE A 6 -1.08 19.98 2.39
C ILE A 6 -1.21 21.44 2.81
N GLY A 7 -2.06 21.72 3.80
CA GLY A 7 -2.23 23.05 4.36
C GLY A 7 -1.19 23.37 5.42
N ILE A 8 -0.46 24.46 5.27
CA ILE A 8 0.51 24.94 6.26
C ILE A 8 -0.08 26.14 6.98
N ARG A 9 -0.20 26.06 8.30
CA ARG A 9 -0.84 27.04 9.17
C ARG A 9 0.21 27.72 10.06
N PRO A 10 0.74 28.90 9.66
CA PRO A 10 1.67 29.68 10.49
C PRO A 10 0.92 30.37 11.63
N THR A 11 0.98 29.83 12.84
CA THR A 11 0.33 30.44 14.01
C THR A 11 1.29 31.36 14.78
N ILE A 12 0.77 32.48 15.27
CA ILE A 12 1.55 33.55 15.87
C ILE A 12 0.85 34.15 17.08
N ASP A 13 1.59 34.84 17.95
CA ASP A 13 1.01 35.62 19.03
C ASP A 13 0.11 36.72 18.48
N GLY A 14 -1.15 36.72 18.87
CA GLY A 14 -2.15 37.69 18.37
C GLY A 14 -2.06 39.09 18.96
N ARG A 15 -1.07 39.36 19.83
CA ARG A 15 -0.90 40.69 20.47
C ARG A 15 -0.16 41.63 19.52
N GLN A 16 -0.91 42.59 18.96
CA GLN A 16 -0.36 43.64 18.11
C GLN A 16 0.31 44.75 18.96
N GLY A 17 1.11 45.60 18.31
CA GLY A 17 1.83 46.68 18.94
C GLY A 17 3.23 46.29 19.42
N GLY A 18 3.89 45.37 18.71
CA GLY A 18 5.30 45.00 18.92
C GLY A 18 5.56 43.50 19.03
N VAL A 19 4.72 42.73 19.73
CA VAL A 19 4.97 41.29 19.93
C VAL A 19 4.78 40.51 18.62
N ARG A 20 3.62 40.66 18.00
CA ARG A 20 3.29 39.98 16.76
C ARG A 20 4.25 40.34 15.63
N GLU A 21 4.44 41.64 15.45
CA GLU A 21 5.25 42.20 14.36
C GLU A 21 6.71 41.74 14.44
N SER A 22 7.23 41.51 15.65
CA SER A 22 8.59 41.00 15.85
C SER A 22 8.78 39.53 15.45
N LEU A 23 7.70 38.78 15.16
CA LEU A 23 7.69 37.36 14.90
C LEU A 23 7.10 36.98 13.52
N GLU A 24 6.50 37.95 12.80
CA GLU A 24 5.84 37.70 11.50
C GLU A 24 6.79 37.03 10.50
N GLU A 25 7.96 37.63 10.29
CA GLU A 25 8.95 37.14 9.32
C GLU A 25 9.42 35.73 9.66
N LYS A 26 9.79 35.48 10.94
CA LYS A 26 10.21 34.14 11.39
C LYS A 26 9.13 33.09 11.19
N THR A 27 7.90 33.38 11.60
CA THR A 27 6.78 32.44 11.53
C THR A 27 6.47 32.04 10.08
N MET A 28 6.48 33.01 9.15
CA MET A 28 6.30 32.75 7.74
C MET A 28 7.51 32.03 7.12
N ALA A 29 8.73 32.35 7.55
CA ALA A 29 9.94 31.65 7.09
C ALA A 29 9.90 30.15 7.44
N LEU A 30 9.50 29.82 8.68
CA LEU A 30 9.34 28.41 9.09
C LEU A 30 8.23 27.70 8.30
N ALA A 31 7.10 28.36 8.03
CA ALA A 31 6.03 27.78 7.21
C ALA A 31 6.50 27.51 5.77
N ASN A 32 7.24 28.42 5.16
CA ASN A 32 7.84 28.23 3.84
C ASN A 32 8.88 27.11 3.85
N ALA A 33 9.69 27.01 4.90
CA ALA A 33 10.67 25.94 5.05
C ALA A 33 10.00 24.56 5.09
N VAL A 34 8.87 24.41 5.81
CA VAL A 34 8.07 23.17 5.85
C VAL A 34 7.50 22.85 4.48
N ALA A 35 6.91 23.82 3.78
CA ALA A 35 6.38 23.62 2.44
C ALA A 35 7.47 23.14 1.46
N ASN A 36 8.65 23.79 1.51
CA ASN A 36 9.79 23.42 0.70
C ASN A 36 10.33 22.02 1.05
N LEU A 37 10.43 21.67 2.33
CA LEU A 37 10.83 20.34 2.78
C LEU A 37 9.92 19.28 2.17
N ILE A 38 8.62 19.46 2.25
CA ILE A 38 7.62 18.51 1.74
C ILE A 38 7.72 18.38 0.23
N SER A 39 7.63 19.49 -0.51
CA SER A 39 7.61 19.47 -1.98
C SER A 39 8.93 18.97 -2.61
N SER A 40 10.05 19.13 -1.90
CA SER A 40 11.34 18.62 -2.35
C SER A 40 11.52 17.12 -2.13
N ASN A 41 10.87 16.54 -1.10
CA ASN A 41 11.10 15.16 -0.68
C ASN A 41 9.94 14.21 -0.96
N LEU A 42 8.71 14.70 -1.13
CA LEU A 42 7.54 13.86 -1.38
C LEU A 42 7.01 14.06 -2.80
N ARG A 43 6.55 12.95 -3.38
CA ARG A 43 5.92 12.90 -4.70
C ARG A 43 4.53 12.32 -4.60
N ASN A 44 3.65 12.76 -5.49
CA ASN A 44 2.39 12.09 -5.80
C ASN A 44 2.65 10.85 -6.68
N GLY A 45 1.67 9.97 -6.85
CA GLY A 45 1.81 8.77 -7.66
C GLY A 45 2.18 9.00 -9.14
N ASP A 46 1.87 10.19 -9.68
CA ASP A 46 2.29 10.60 -11.02
C ASP A 46 3.71 11.20 -11.09
N GLY A 47 4.46 11.16 -9.98
CA GLY A 47 5.81 11.71 -9.85
C GLY A 47 5.87 13.22 -9.65
N SER A 48 4.74 13.94 -9.70
CA SER A 48 4.71 15.38 -9.41
C SER A 48 5.03 15.66 -7.93
N PRO A 49 5.68 16.79 -7.61
CA PRO A 49 5.89 17.19 -6.22
C PRO A 49 4.57 17.34 -5.46
N VAL A 50 4.57 16.97 -4.19
CA VAL A 50 3.42 17.23 -3.31
C VAL A 50 3.24 18.74 -3.13
N GLU A 51 2.02 19.21 -3.38
CA GLU A 51 1.69 20.64 -3.29
C GLU A 51 1.32 21.05 -1.86
N CYS A 52 1.88 22.16 -1.41
CA CYS A 52 1.54 22.81 -0.15
C CYS A 52 0.80 24.14 -0.37
N VAL A 53 -0.19 24.42 0.47
CA VAL A 53 -0.94 25.68 0.50
C VAL A 53 -0.68 26.35 1.84
N ILE A 54 -0.02 27.51 1.84
CA ILE A 54 0.22 28.28 3.06
C ILE A 54 -0.93 29.30 3.25
N ALA A 55 -1.35 29.55 4.49
CA ALA A 55 -2.31 30.61 4.79
C ALA A 55 -1.80 31.98 4.28
N ASP A 56 -2.70 32.87 3.87
CA ASP A 56 -2.32 34.18 3.29
C ASP A 56 -1.62 35.08 4.27
N THR A 57 -1.93 34.91 5.55
CA THR A 57 -1.34 35.67 6.68
C THR A 57 -0.95 34.71 7.80
N THR A 58 -0.14 35.17 8.73
CA THR A 58 0.00 34.50 10.02
C THR A 58 -1.32 34.48 10.77
N ILE A 59 -1.57 33.44 11.58
CA ILE A 59 -2.84 33.18 12.26
C ILE A 59 -2.67 33.50 13.75
N GLY A 60 -3.12 34.67 14.20
CA GLY A 60 -3.08 35.09 15.60
C GLY A 60 -4.45 35.14 16.28
N ARG A 61 -5.54 35.13 15.50
CA ARG A 61 -6.92 35.28 15.99
C ARG A 61 -7.92 34.45 15.17
N VAL A 62 -9.15 34.37 15.68
CA VAL A 62 -10.25 33.59 15.09
C VAL A 62 -10.53 33.95 13.63
N ALA A 63 -10.56 35.25 13.29
CA ALA A 63 -10.87 35.69 11.93
C ALA A 63 -9.85 35.19 10.92
N GLU A 64 -8.55 35.21 11.25
CA GLU A 64 -7.49 34.70 10.40
C GLU A 64 -7.53 33.16 10.30
N SER A 65 -7.89 32.49 11.41
CA SER A 65 -8.10 31.05 11.41
C SER A 65 -9.26 30.64 10.50
N ALA A 66 -10.37 31.36 10.51
CA ALA A 66 -11.52 31.14 9.63
C ALA A 66 -11.16 31.38 8.17
N ALA A 67 -10.50 32.49 7.84
CA ALA A 67 -10.04 32.77 6.47
C ALA A 67 -9.08 31.70 5.93
N CYS A 68 -8.20 31.17 6.78
CA CYS A 68 -7.32 30.07 6.44
C CYS A 68 -8.14 28.80 6.13
N ALA A 69 -9.14 28.46 6.94
CA ALA A 69 -9.98 27.29 6.72
C ALA A 69 -10.76 27.39 5.39
N GLU A 70 -11.35 28.55 5.09
CA GLU A 70 -12.05 28.81 3.83
C GLU A 70 -11.12 28.70 2.61
N LYS A 71 -9.89 29.23 2.71
CA LYS A 71 -8.87 29.07 1.66
C LYS A 71 -8.54 27.60 1.44
N PHE A 72 -8.29 26.85 2.50
CA PHE A 72 -7.87 25.46 2.41
C PHE A 72 -8.96 24.56 1.79
N GLU A 73 -10.22 24.78 2.14
CA GLU A 73 -11.34 24.08 1.53
C GLU A 73 -11.40 24.36 0.01
N ARG A 74 -11.31 25.63 -0.38
CA ARG A 74 -11.34 26.04 -1.80
C ARG A 74 -10.16 25.49 -2.60
N GLU A 75 -8.98 25.38 -1.99
CA GLU A 75 -7.76 24.90 -2.63
C GLU A 75 -7.63 23.37 -2.68
N GLY A 76 -8.52 22.63 -2.01
CA GLY A 76 -8.49 21.18 -1.96
C GLY A 76 -7.45 20.60 -1.00
N VAL A 77 -7.21 21.26 0.11
CA VAL A 77 -6.39 20.75 1.20
C VAL A 77 -7.07 19.54 1.84
N GLY A 78 -6.30 18.51 2.16
CA GLY A 78 -6.78 17.29 2.79
C GLY A 78 -6.22 17.01 4.18
N LEU A 79 -5.17 17.72 4.58
CA LEU A 79 -4.47 17.58 5.86
C LEU A 79 -3.77 18.88 6.21
N THR A 80 -3.40 19.10 7.49
CA THR A 80 -2.78 20.35 7.91
C THR A 80 -1.56 20.13 8.80
N ILE A 81 -0.60 21.06 8.67
CA ILE A 81 0.55 21.18 9.58
C ILE A 81 0.54 22.62 10.12
N THR A 82 0.32 22.75 11.42
CA THR A 82 0.45 24.02 12.12
C THR A 82 1.91 24.21 12.53
N VAL A 83 2.46 25.36 12.22
CA VAL A 83 3.83 25.75 12.57
C VAL A 83 3.77 26.96 13.50
N THR A 84 4.44 26.87 14.64
CA THR A 84 4.45 27.97 15.60
C THR A 84 5.85 28.25 16.13
N SER A 85 6.23 29.53 16.07
CA SER A 85 7.50 30.00 16.62
C SER A 85 7.39 30.47 18.07
N CYS A 86 6.15 30.58 18.62
CA CYS A 86 5.90 31.24 19.88
C CYS A 86 4.58 30.80 20.53
N TRP A 87 4.22 31.44 21.65
CA TRP A 87 2.88 31.35 22.21
C TRP A 87 1.83 31.90 21.25
N CYS A 88 0.67 31.24 21.17
CA CYS A 88 -0.50 31.67 20.41
C CYS A 88 -1.77 31.42 21.24
N TYR A 89 -2.89 32.00 20.82
CA TYR A 89 -4.19 31.77 21.45
C TYR A 89 -4.79 30.46 20.96
N GLY A 90 -4.60 29.36 21.69
CA GLY A 90 -4.88 28.00 21.23
C GLY A 90 -6.31 27.77 20.73
N SER A 91 -7.32 28.17 21.52
CA SER A 91 -8.74 27.98 21.15
C SER A 91 -9.17 28.82 19.93
N GLU A 92 -8.47 29.92 19.65
CA GLU A 92 -8.77 30.80 18.54
C GLU A 92 -8.09 30.40 17.23
N THR A 93 -6.94 29.70 17.33
CA THR A 93 -6.06 29.45 16.19
C THR A 93 -5.95 27.97 15.81
N MET A 94 -6.46 27.05 16.63
CA MET A 94 -6.39 25.61 16.34
C MET A 94 -7.20 25.21 15.10
N ASP A 95 -6.78 24.15 14.42
CA ASP A 95 -7.53 23.56 13.32
C ASP A 95 -8.71 22.74 13.84
N MET A 96 -9.91 23.19 13.55
CA MET A 96 -11.16 22.58 14.01
C MET A 96 -11.75 21.56 13.02
N ASN A 97 -11.16 21.35 11.83
CA ASN A 97 -11.71 20.41 10.85
C ASN A 97 -11.62 18.98 11.40
N PRO A 98 -12.74 18.24 11.56
CA PRO A 98 -12.73 16.91 12.16
C PRO A 98 -12.14 15.82 11.23
N TYR A 99 -12.07 16.08 9.94
CA TYR A 99 -11.67 15.11 8.92
C TYR A 99 -10.22 15.25 8.45
N TYR A 100 -9.54 16.32 8.84
CA TYR A 100 -8.14 16.52 8.48
C TYR A 100 -7.22 15.84 9.49
N PRO A 101 -6.35 14.93 9.05
CA PRO A 101 -5.14 14.63 9.81
C PRO A 101 -4.37 15.92 10.07
N LYS A 102 -3.91 16.12 11.29
CA LYS A 102 -3.27 17.37 11.69
C LYS A 102 -2.04 17.17 12.56
N ALA A 103 -0.98 17.89 12.26
CA ALA A 103 0.21 17.99 13.09
C ALA A 103 0.44 19.41 13.55
N VAL A 104 1.16 19.55 14.65
CA VAL A 104 1.60 20.83 15.20
C VAL A 104 3.09 20.75 15.48
N TRP A 105 3.88 21.57 14.80
CA TRP A 105 5.28 21.76 15.11
C TRP A 105 5.49 23.00 15.96
N GLY A 106 5.95 22.80 17.20
CA GLY A 106 6.36 23.86 18.12
C GLY A 106 7.88 24.05 18.07
N PHE A 107 8.30 25.25 17.72
CA PHE A 107 9.70 25.64 17.70
C PHE A 107 10.34 25.49 19.08
N ASN A 108 11.47 24.79 19.16
CA ASN A 108 12.22 24.60 20.41
C ASN A 108 13.22 25.75 20.61
N GLY A 109 12.73 26.90 21.12
CA GLY A 109 13.54 28.06 21.42
C GLY A 109 13.33 28.54 22.84
N THR A 110 14.27 29.38 23.34
CA THR A 110 14.25 29.90 24.72
C THR A 110 13.53 31.23 24.84
N GLU A 111 13.75 32.16 23.91
CA GLU A 111 13.22 33.52 23.94
C GLU A 111 11.72 33.57 23.61
N ARG A 112 11.29 32.76 22.68
CA ARG A 112 9.91 32.62 22.20
C ARG A 112 9.58 31.17 21.98
N PRO A 113 9.27 30.38 23.01
CA PRO A 113 9.10 28.93 22.89
C PRO A 113 7.76 28.56 22.26
N GLY A 114 7.80 27.91 21.13
CA GLY A 114 6.63 27.29 20.49
C GLY A 114 6.07 26.10 21.28
N ALA A 115 6.87 25.51 22.17
CA ALA A 115 6.47 24.37 23.02
C ALA A 115 5.24 24.67 23.89
N VAL A 116 5.11 25.90 24.36
CA VAL A 116 3.99 26.30 25.23
C VAL A 116 2.66 26.26 24.48
N TYR A 117 2.65 26.75 23.24
CA TYR A 117 1.47 26.60 22.37
C TYR A 117 1.24 25.17 21.99
N LEU A 118 2.29 24.44 21.57
CA LEU A 118 2.21 23.01 21.20
C LEU A 118 1.49 22.22 22.29
N ALA A 119 1.94 22.31 23.54
CA ALA A 119 1.33 21.60 24.67
C ALA A 119 -0.14 22.00 24.88
N ALA A 120 -0.44 23.31 24.87
CA ALA A 120 -1.77 23.82 25.07
C ALA A 120 -2.75 23.39 23.97
N VAL A 121 -2.33 23.46 22.69
CA VAL A 121 -3.21 23.12 21.58
C VAL A 121 -3.40 21.61 21.41
N LEU A 122 -2.41 20.78 21.74
CA LEU A 122 -2.58 19.32 21.77
C LEU A 122 -3.61 18.91 22.83
N ALA A 123 -3.57 19.53 24.02
CA ALA A 123 -4.57 19.31 25.06
C ALA A 123 -5.98 19.76 24.60
N ALA A 124 -6.07 20.90 23.90
CA ALA A 124 -7.34 21.39 23.35
C ALA A 124 -7.91 20.44 22.26
N HIS A 125 -7.06 19.92 21.39
CA HIS A 125 -7.45 18.92 20.41
C HIS A 125 -7.93 17.62 21.09
N ALA A 126 -7.25 17.16 22.14
CA ALA A 126 -7.65 15.98 22.90
C ALA A 126 -9.05 16.15 23.53
N GLN A 127 -9.34 17.33 24.14
CA GLN A 127 -10.65 17.62 24.71
C GLN A 127 -11.79 17.57 23.69
N LYS A 128 -11.49 17.83 22.43
CA LYS A 128 -12.48 17.88 21.34
C LYS A 128 -12.57 16.55 20.57
N GLY A 129 -11.80 15.53 20.96
CA GLY A 129 -11.73 14.26 20.21
C GLY A 129 -11.12 14.43 18.80
N LEU A 130 -10.27 15.42 18.60
CA LEU A 130 -9.57 15.74 17.36
C LEU A 130 -8.06 15.47 17.51
N PRO A 131 -7.60 14.20 17.55
CA PRO A 131 -6.20 13.89 17.81
C PRO A 131 -5.26 14.64 16.86
N ALA A 132 -4.18 15.19 17.40
CA ALA A 132 -3.14 15.88 16.64
C ALA A 132 -1.76 15.31 16.99
N TYR A 133 -0.87 15.32 15.99
CA TYR A 133 0.51 14.84 16.13
C TYR A 133 1.40 16.00 16.58
N GLY A 134 2.01 15.84 17.75
CA GLY A 134 2.96 16.82 18.28
C GLY A 134 4.35 16.59 17.69
N ILE A 135 4.94 17.65 17.13
CA ILE A 135 6.31 17.65 16.62
C ILE A 135 7.12 18.66 17.42
N TYR A 136 8.22 18.21 18.00
CA TYR A 136 9.12 19.02 18.80
C TYR A 136 10.55 18.57 18.57
N GLY A 137 11.46 19.52 18.33
CA GLY A 137 12.88 19.24 18.10
C GLY A 137 13.60 18.86 19.38
N HIS A 138 14.59 17.95 19.27
CA HIS A 138 15.37 17.48 20.40
C HIS A 138 16.24 18.60 20.98
N ASP A 139 16.89 19.38 20.10
CA ASP A 139 17.83 20.40 20.50
C ASP A 139 17.22 21.81 20.42
N VAL A 140 17.71 22.72 21.31
CA VAL A 140 17.30 24.13 21.32
C VAL A 140 17.86 24.84 20.10
N GLN A 141 17.02 25.66 19.47
CA GLN A 141 17.40 26.52 18.35
C GLN A 141 17.43 27.99 18.79
N ASP A 142 18.38 28.74 18.26
CA ASP A 142 18.47 30.18 18.46
C ASP A 142 17.31 30.91 17.75
N LEU A 143 16.97 32.14 18.24
CA LEU A 143 15.81 32.87 17.73
C LEU A 143 15.89 33.18 16.24
N ASP A 144 17.05 33.39 15.69
CA ASP A 144 17.31 33.69 14.27
C ASP A 144 17.48 32.43 13.40
N ASP A 145 17.55 31.25 14.00
CA ASP A 145 17.61 29.97 13.27
C ASP A 145 16.23 29.59 12.70
N ASN A 146 16.08 29.62 11.38
CA ASN A 146 14.88 29.23 10.64
C ASN A 146 15.01 27.86 9.95
N THR A 147 16.03 27.07 10.27
CA THR A 147 16.21 25.73 9.71
C THR A 147 15.29 24.73 10.37
N ILE A 148 15.08 23.59 9.70
CA ILE A 148 14.33 22.46 10.26
C ILE A 148 15.34 21.41 10.72
N PRO A 149 15.42 21.10 12.04
CA PRO A 149 16.30 20.04 12.54
C PRO A 149 15.95 18.68 11.91
N ALA A 150 16.94 17.79 11.79
CA ALA A 150 16.79 16.51 11.11
C ALA A 150 15.69 15.63 11.72
N ASP A 151 15.58 15.58 13.06
CA ASP A 151 14.55 14.80 13.75
C ASP A 151 13.14 15.41 13.56
N VAL A 152 13.02 16.73 13.41
CA VAL A 152 11.77 17.42 13.06
C VAL A 152 11.41 17.15 11.61
N ALA A 153 12.37 17.22 10.69
CA ALA A 153 12.16 16.94 9.27
C ALA A 153 11.65 15.50 9.06
N GLU A 154 12.23 14.51 9.73
CA GLU A 154 11.78 13.12 9.68
C GLU A 154 10.31 12.99 10.13
N LYS A 155 9.93 13.59 11.26
CA LYS A 155 8.56 13.56 11.79
C LYS A 155 7.57 14.27 10.85
N ILE A 156 7.94 15.41 10.27
CA ILE A 156 7.11 16.15 9.31
C ILE A 156 6.86 15.28 8.06
N LEU A 157 7.91 14.70 7.49
CA LEU A 157 7.81 13.87 6.28
C LEU A 157 7.01 12.59 6.52
N ARG A 158 7.21 11.91 7.66
CA ARG A 158 6.43 10.73 8.05
C ARG A 158 4.94 11.07 8.22
N PHE A 159 4.65 12.16 8.95
CA PHE A 159 3.28 12.63 9.10
C PHE A 159 2.65 12.98 7.74
N ALA A 160 3.34 13.77 6.92
CA ALA A 160 2.83 14.24 5.63
C ALA A 160 2.51 13.07 4.69
N ARG A 161 3.39 12.08 4.58
CA ARG A 161 3.20 10.87 3.77
C ARG A 161 1.98 10.06 4.21
N ALA A 162 1.89 9.75 5.51
CA ALA A 162 0.77 9.00 6.06
C ALA A 162 -0.56 9.76 5.95
N ALA A 163 -0.56 11.05 6.25
CA ALA A 163 -1.74 11.90 6.19
C ALA A 163 -2.24 12.13 4.75
N GLN A 164 -1.33 12.22 3.78
CA GLN A 164 -1.70 12.30 2.36
C GLN A 164 -2.37 11.00 1.88
N ALA A 165 -1.87 9.84 2.30
CA ALA A 165 -2.50 8.54 2.03
C ALA A 165 -3.95 8.51 2.57
N VAL A 166 -4.15 8.93 3.82
CA VAL A 166 -5.49 9.04 4.43
C VAL A 166 -6.40 10.00 3.66
N ALA A 167 -5.90 11.18 3.31
CA ALA A 167 -6.66 12.17 2.57
C ALA A 167 -7.01 11.71 1.14
N THR A 168 -6.14 10.91 0.51
CA THR A 168 -6.35 10.36 -0.84
C THR A 168 -7.49 9.35 -0.87
N MET A 169 -7.66 8.55 0.16
CA MET A 169 -8.76 7.57 0.26
C MET A 169 -10.13 8.22 0.34
N ARG A 170 -10.25 9.37 0.99
CA ARG A 170 -11.54 10.03 1.23
C ARG A 170 -12.29 10.35 -0.05
N GLY A 171 -13.53 9.84 -0.17
CA GLY A 171 -14.40 10.03 -1.32
C GLY A 171 -14.09 9.15 -2.54
N LYS A 172 -13.12 8.24 -2.42
CA LYS A 172 -12.78 7.23 -3.43
C LYS A 172 -13.60 5.96 -3.23
N SER A 173 -13.37 4.97 -4.10
CA SER A 173 -14.03 3.67 -4.02
C SER A 173 -13.02 2.52 -3.94
N TYR A 174 -13.44 1.45 -3.28
CA TYR A 174 -12.95 0.10 -3.48
C TYR A 174 -13.95 -0.62 -4.39
N LEU A 175 -13.49 -1.21 -5.49
CA LEU A 175 -14.36 -1.89 -6.45
C LEU A 175 -14.29 -3.40 -6.26
N SER A 176 -15.37 -4.01 -5.80
CA SER A 176 -15.52 -5.46 -5.69
C SER A 176 -16.09 -6.03 -6.99
N LEU A 177 -15.28 -6.77 -7.73
CA LEU A 177 -15.66 -7.49 -8.94
C LEU A 177 -16.04 -8.93 -8.58
N GLY A 178 -17.34 -9.20 -8.53
CA GLY A 178 -17.87 -10.43 -7.95
C GLY A 178 -17.88 -10.41 -6.41
N ASN A 179 -17.74 -11.58 -5.81
CA ASN A 179 -17.78 -11.76 -4.36
C ASN A 179 -16.48 -12.41 -3.87
N THR A 180 -16.36 -12.64 -2.57
CA THR A 180 -15.25 -13.41 -1.98
C THR A 180 -15.22 -14.82 -2.55
N CYS A 181 -14.05 -15.26 -2.98
CA CYS A 181 -13.82 -16.55 -3.59
C CYS A 181 -13.76 -17.68 -2.55
N MET A 182 -14.13 -18.90 -2.96
CA MET A 182 -13.93 -20.17 -2.22
C MET A 182 -14.26 -20.13 -0.72
N GLY A 183 -15.13 -19.20 -0.28
CA GLY A 183 -15.53 -19.12 1.12
C GLY A 183 -14.41 -18.66 2.07
N ILE A 184 -13.50 -17.82 1.64
CA ILE A 184 -12.44 -17.21 2.47
C ILE A 184 -13.11 -16.36 3.56
N ALA A 185 -13.43 -16.97 4.68
CA ALA A 185 -14.30 -16.41 5.70
C ALA A 185 -13.76 -15.10 6.32
N GLY A 186 -12.45 -15.00 6.46
CA GLY A 186 -11.78 -13.79 6.99
C GLY A 186 -11.83 -12.58 6.07
N SER A 187 -12.30 -12.74 4.84
CA SER A 187 -12.39 -11.65 3.83
C SER A 187 -13.81 -11.09 3.67
N ILE A 188 -14.78 -11.65 4.38
CA ILE A 188 -16.16 -11.16 4.36
C ILE A 188 -16.25 -9.93 5.26
N VAL A 189 -16.46 -8.78 4.67
CA VAL A 189 -16.47 -7.49 5.38
C VAL A 189 -17.75 -6.70 5.07
N ASN A 190 -18.25 -5.99 6.08
CA ASN A 190 -19.37 -5.05 5.89
C ASN A 190 -18.84 -3.80 5.16
N ALA A 191 -19.61 -3.28 4.20
CA ALA A 191 -19.31 -2.04 3.48
C ALA A 191 -19.11 -0.83 4.42
N ASP A 192 -19.76 -0.82 5.59
CA ASP A 192 -19.60 0.22 6.61
C ASP A 192 -18.14 0.41 7.03
N PHE A 193 -17.32 -0.65 7.00
CA PHE A 193 -15.88 -0.53 7.28
C PHE A 193 -15.20 0.46 6.33
N PHE A 194 -15.46 0.36 5.03
CA PHE A 194 -14.87 1.27 4.04
C PHE A 194 -15.33 2.71 4.27
N GLN A 195 -16.59 2.91 4.56
CA GLN A 195 -17.16 4.23 4.76
C GLN A 195 -16.72 4.84 6.10
N GLU A 196 -16.88 4.13 7.20
CA GLU A 196 -16.65 4.68 8.54
C GLU A 196 -15.17 4.89 8.88
N TYR A 197 -14.28 3.97 8.43
CA TYR A 197 -12.85 4.04 8.73
C TYR A 197 -12.01 4.69 7.62
N LEU A 198 -12.33 4.42 6.35
CA LEU A 198 -11.51 4.88 5.23
C LEU A 198 -12.10 6.10 4.50
N GLY A 199 -13.37 6.43 4.75
CA GLY A 199 -14.11 7.45 4.00
C GLY A 199 -14.31 7.07 2.53
N MET A 200 -14.29 5.78 2.23
CA MET A 200 -14.42 5.22 0.88
C MET A 200 -15.80 4.58 0.67
N ARG A 201 -16.21 4.44 -0.57
CA ARG A 201 -17.31 3.56 -0.93
C ARG A 201 -16.79 2.15 -1.20
N ASN A 202 -17.62 1.13 -0.97
CA ASN A 202 -17.40 -0.19 -1.52
C ASN A 202 -18.46 -0.41 -2.62
N GLU A 203 -18.02 -0.40 -3.88
CA GLU A 203 -18.86 -0.59 -5.05
C GLU A 203 -18.80 -2.04 -5.50
N TYR A 204 -19.91 -2.57 -5.97
CA TYR A 204 -20.04 -3.97 -6.39
C TYR A 204 -20.41 -4.06 -7.86
N VAL A 205 -19.66 -4.82 -8.65
CA VAL A 205 -19.94 -5.13 -10.04
C VAL A 205 -19.96 -6.65 -10.23
N ASP A 206 -21.02 -7.17 -10.81
CA ASP A 206 -21.12 -8.59 -11.14
C ASP A 206 -20.15 -8.95 -12.28
N LEU A 207 -19.50 -10.11 -12.20
CA LEU A 207 -18.57 -10.57 -13.23
C LEU A 207 -19.21 -10.76 -14.62
N VAL A 208 -20.53 -10.86 -14.69
CA VAL A 208 -21.25 -10.88 -15.98
C VAL A 208 -21.03 -9.60 -16.78
N GLU A 209 -20.75 -8.47 -16.12
CA GLU A 209 -20.44 -7.22 -16.80
C GLU A 209 -19.15 -7.31 -17.63
N ILE A 210 -18.15 -8.03 -17.12
CA ILE A 210 -16.90 -8.29 -17.87
C ILE A 210 -17.23 -9.11 -19.12
N LEU A 211 -18.03 -10.18 -18.98
CA LEU A 211 -18.45 -11.01 -20.13
C LEU A 211 -19.26 -10.20 -21.14
N ARG A 212 -20.21 -9.37 -20.66
CA ARG A 212 -20.99 -8.48 -21.53
C ARG A 212 -20.10 -7.56 -22.35
N ARG A 213 -19.10 -6.93 -21.72
CA ARG A 213 -18.17 -6.04 -22.42
C ARG A 213 -17.29 -6.79 -23.42
N VAL A 214 -16.82 -7.99 -23.08
CA VAL A 214 -16.09 -8.83 -24.03
C VAL A 214 -16.96 -9.22 -25.22
N ASP A 215 -18.18 -9.72 -24.97
CA ASP A 215 -19.09 -10.24 -26.02
C ASP A 215 -19.57 -9.14 -26.97
N PHE A 216 -19.80 -7.93 -26.46
CA PHE A 216 -20.24 -6.77 -27.27
C PHE A 216 -19.11 -5.87 -27.76
N GLY A 217 -17.83 -6.21 -27.47
CA GLY A 217 -16.68 -5.43 -27.92
C GLY A 217 -16.60 -4.04 -27.25
N ILE A 218 -17.01 -3.92 -25.98
CA ILE A 218 -17.02 -2.67 -25.22
C ILE A 218 -15.65 -2.49 -24.52
N TYR A 219 -14.65 -2.18 -25.31
CA TYR A 219 -13.26 -1.84 -24.89
C TYR A 219 -12.59 -1.08 -26.04
N ASP A 220 -11.50 -0.36 -25.77
CA ASP A 220 -10.75 0.35 -26.81
C ASP A 220 -10.02 -0.65 -27.73
N HIS A 221 -10.47 -0.77 -28.98
CA HIS A 221 -9.90 -1.71 -29.95
C HIS A 221 -8.46 -1.33 -30.38
N GLU A 222 -8.14 -0.03 -30.43
CA GLU A 222 -6.79 0.41 -30.77
C GLU A 222 -5.79 0.09 -29.66
N GLU A 223 -6.22 0.26 -28.40
CA GLU A 223 -5.44 -0.16 -27.25
C GLU A 223 -5.27 -1.67 -27.22
N PHE A 224 -6.31 -2.43 -27.48
CA PHE A 224 -6.25 -3.89 -27.56
C PHE A 224 -5.18 -4.35 -28.58
N ASP A 225 -5.16 -3.75 -29.76
CA ASP A 225 -4.15 -4.08 -30.80
C ASP A 225 -2.73 -3.75 -30.33
N ARG A 226 -2.53 -2.67 -29.58
CA ARG A 226 -1.23 -2.33 -28.97
C ARG A 226 -0.85 -3.36 -27.89
N ALA A 227 -1.78 -3.72 -27.04
CA ALA A 227 -1.58 -4.69 -25.97
C ALA A 227 -1.22 -6.08 -26.52
N MET A 228 -1.90 -6.54 -27.57
CA MET A 228 -1.58 -7.83 -28.20
C MET A 228 -0.19 -7.82 -28.86
N LYS A 229 0.23 -6.73 -29.49
CA LYS A 229 1.61 -6.60 -30.01
C LYS A 229 2.66 -6.65 -28.90
N TRP A 230 2.33 -6.07 -27.73
CA TRP A 230 3.20 -6.14 -26.56
C TRP A 230 3.28 -7.57 -26.00
N VAL A 231 2.14 -8.27 -25.91
CA VAL A 231 2.09 -9.70 -25.52
C VAL A 231 2.92 -10.57 -26.47
N GLU A 232 2.81 -10.36 -27.79
CA GLU A 232 3.62 -11.07 -28.80
C GLU A 232 5.12 -10.83 -28.61
N LYS A 233 5.49 -9.62 -28.21
CA LYS A 233 6.90 -9.23 -28.03
C LYS A 233 7.51 -9.73 -26.73
N TYR A 234 6.77 -9.66 -25.63
CA TYR A 234 7.32 -9.80 -24.29
C TYR A 234 6.78 -11.01 -23.50
N CYS A 235 5.52 -11.41 -23.72
CA CYS A 235 4.92 -12.51 -22.95
C CYS A 235 5.11 -13.85 -23.64
N LYS A 236 4.69 -13.98 -24.90
CA LYS A 236 4.78 -15.26 -25.64
C LYS A 236 6.19 -15.83 -25.78
N PRO A 237 7.26 -15.01 -25.99
CA PRO A 237 8.62 -15.54 -25.99
C PRO A 237 9.09 -16.09 -24.63
N ASN A 238 8.43 -15.68 -23.53
CA ASN A 238 8.70 -16.12 -22.17
C ASN A 238 7.60 -17.04 -21.63
N GLU A 239 6.83 -17.70 -22.51
CA GLU A 239 5.94 -18.79 -22.08
C GLU A 239 6.77 -19.91 -21.47
N GLY A 240 6.40 -20.30 -20.25
CA GLY A 240 7.07 -21.36 -19.51
C GLY A 240 6.56 -22.75 -19.88
N HIS A 241 7.00 -23.73 -19.12
CA HIS A 241 6.62 -25.13 -19.33
C HIS A 241 5.11 -25.34 -19.10
N ASP A 242 4.48 -26.08 -20.03
CA ASP A 242 3.06 -26.45 -19.91
C ASP A 242 2.92 -27.76 -19.12
N TYR A 243 2.76 -27.63 -17.82
CA TYR A 243 2.58 -28.80 -16.92
C TYR A 243 1.27 -29.57 -17.17
N ASN A 244 0.37 -29.06 -17.99
CA ASN A 244 -0.79 -29.82 -18.42
C ASN A 244 -0.44 -30.91 -19.45
N GLU A 245 0.64 -30.71 -20.21
CA GLU A 245 1.13 -31.70 -21.20
C GLU A 245 2.06 -32.74 -20.57
N ASP A 246 2.97 -32.25 -19.73
CA ASP A 246 3.97 -33.09 -19.06
C ASP A 246 4.15 -32.67 -17.61
N ARG A 247 3.82 -33.58 -16.71
CA ARG A 247 3.95 -33.42 -15.26
C ARG A 247 5.23 -34.01 -14.70
N THR A 248 6.26 -34.06 -15.50
CA THR A 248 7.59 -34.46 -15.03
C THR A 248 8.13 -33.37 -14.11
N VAL A 249 8.20 -33.69 -12.83
CA VAL A 249 8.75 -32.80 -11.80
C VAL A 249 10.00 -33.45 -11.21
N PRO A 250 10.97 -32.64 -10.71
CA PRO A 250 12.17 -33.19 -10.07
C PRO A 250 11.84 -34.15 -8.92
N ALA A 251 12.71 -35.13 -8.68
CA ALA A 251 12.53 -36.10 -7.61
C ALA A 251 12.32 -35.41 -6.25
N GLY A 252 11.31 -35.86 -5.52
CA GLY A 252 10.96 -35.28 -4.20
C GLY A 252 9.95 -34.13 -4.22
N THR A 253 9.51 -33.70 -5.41
CA THR A 253 8.46 -32.69 -5.54
C THR A 253 7.07 -33.30 -5.49
N ARG A 254 6.09 -32.53 -5.06
CA ARG A 254 4.71 -33.00 -4.89
C ARG A 254 3.71 -32.28 -5.78
N MET A 255 3.89 -32.24 -7.04
CA MET A 255 2.75 -32.04 -7.93
C MET A 255 1.99 -33.36 -8.04
N THR A 256 1.26 -33.72 -6.99
CA THR A 256 0.83 -35.13 -6.80
C THR A 256 -0.63 -35.35 -7.05
N THR A 257 -1.43 -34.34 -7.19
CA THR A 257 -2.88 -34.48 -7.25
C THR A 257 -3.42 -34.58 -8.65
N PHE A 258 -2.64 -34.21 -9.64
CA PHE A 258 -3.06 -34.31 -11.03
C PHE A 258 -2.88 -35.74 -11.57
N ASN A 259 -3.96 -36.32 -11.98
CA ASN A 259 -3.98 -37.71 -12.52
C ASN A 259 -3.51 -37.81 -13.99
N GLY A 260 -2.77 -36.84 -14.49
CA GLY A 260 -2.18 -36.91 -15.84
C GLY A 260 -3.16 -36.99 -17.01
N LYS A 261 -4.43 -36.68 -16.80
CA LYS A 261 -5.48 -36.79 -17.83
C LYS A 261 -5.80 -35.46 -18.53
N GLY A 262 -5.12 -34.37 -18.18
CA GLY A 262 -5.23 -33.12 -18.90
C GLY A 262 -4.51 -33.19 -20.25
N LYS A 263 -5.15 -32.80 -21.31
CA LYS A 263 -4.45 -32.45 -22.55
C LYS A 263 -3.99 -31.01 -22.40
N GLY A 264 -2.76 -30.71 -22.77
CA GLY A 264 -2.29 -29.33 -22.93
C GLY A 264 -3.20 -28.54 -23.87
N LEU A 265 -3.17 -27.23 -23.75
CA LEU A 265 -3.88 -26.36 -24.68
C LEU A 265 -3.18 -26.33 -26.03
N THR A 266 -3.94 -26.39 -27.10
CA THR A 266 -3.43 -26.12 -28.45
C THR A 266 -2.97 -24.66 -28.55
N ARG A 267 -2.07 -24.36 -29.50
CA ARG A 267 -1.65 -22.98 -29.73
C ARG A 267 -2.84 -22.01 -29.93
N ALA A 268 -3.84 -22.46 -30.68
CA ALA A 268 -5.05 -21.66 -30.93
C ALA A 268 -5.89 -21.40 -29.65
N GLU A 269 -5.89 -22.33 -28.70
CA GLU A 269 -6.51 -22.14 -27.38
C GLU A 269 -5.70 -21.17 -26.54
N LYS A 270 -4.38 -21.32 -26.49
CA LYS A 270 -3.46 -20.42 -25.82
C LYS A 270 -3.57 -18.98 -26.34
N ASP A 271 -3.71 -18.80 -27.66
CA ASP A 271 -3.88 -17.47 -28.28
C ASP A 271 -5.22 -16.84 -27.90
N ARG A 272 -6.31 -17.61 -27.83
CA ARG A 272 -7.60 -17.12 -27.34
C ARG A 272 -7.56 -16.74 -25.86
N ASP A 273 -6.81 -17.47 -25.04
CA ASP A 273 -6.63 -17.14 -23.63
C ASP A 273 -5.88 -15.82 -23.48
N TRP A 274 -4.82 -15.56 -24.28
CA TRP A 274 -4.13 -14.27 -24.32
C TRP A 274 -5.07 -13.12 -24.68
N GLU A 275 -5.84 -13.25 -25.75
CA GLU A 275 -6.81 -12.24 -26.14
C GLU A 275 -7.83 -11.96 -25.03
N PHE A 276 -8.34 -13.02 -24.39
CA PHE A 276 -9.35 -12.90 -23.36
C PHE A 276 -8.80 -12.22 -22.09
N THR A 277 -7.62 -12.60 -21.63
CA THR A 277 -7.00 -12.01 -20.42
C THR A 277 -6.61 -10.55 -20.63
N VAL A 278 -6.14 -10.16 -21.81
CA VAL A 278 -5.88 -8.76 -22.17
C VAL A 278 -7.18 -7.94 -22.14
N LYS A 279 -8.26 -8.44 -22.76
CA LYS A 279 -9.58 -7.76 -22.71
C LYS A 279 -10.05 -7.59 -21.28
N ASN A 280 -9.90 -8.61 -20.43
CA ASN A 280 -10.26 -8.53 -19.02
C ASN A 280 -9.50 -7.41 -18.30
N MET A 281 -8.18 -7.31 -18.49
CA MET A 281 -7.38 -6.27 -17.87
C MET A 281 -7.86 -4.86 -18.27
N MET A 282 -8.09 -4.64 -19.56
CA MET A 282 -8.60 -3.35 -20.07
C MET A 282 -9.96 -3.00 -19.48
N ILE A 283 -10.88 -3.97 -19.46
CA ILE A 283 -12.23 -3.79 -18.90
C ILE A 283 -12.19 -3.50 -17.40
N ILE A 284 -11.35 -4.20 -16.64
CA ILE A 284 -11.19 -3.94 -15.20
C ILE A 284 -10.65 -2.53 -14.97
N ASN A 285 -9.65 -2.12 -15.75
CA ASN A 285 -9.10 -0.76 -15.67
C ASN A 285 -10.16 0.30 -16.00
N ASP A 286 -10.97 0.10 -17.04
CA ASP A 286 -12.07 0.99 -17.42
C ASP A 286 -13.17 1.05 -16.34
N LEU A 287 -13.49 -0.07 -15.70
CA LEU A 287 -14.43 -0.12 -14.57
C LEU A 287 -13.88 0.68 -13.36
N MET A 288 -12.59 0.63 -13.08
CA MET A 288 -12.00 1.40 -12.00
C MET A 288 -11.96 2.90 -12.29
N HIS A 289 -11.45 3.30 -13.44
CA HIS A 289 -11.04 4.68 -13.72
C HIS A 289 -11.92 5.40 -14.72
N GLY A 290 -12.72 4.67 -15.53
CA GLY A 290 -13.40 5.17 -16.70
C GLY A 290 -12.50 5.26 -17.93
N ASN A 291 -13.11 5.39 -19.10
CA ASN A 291 -12.39 5.50 -20.37
C ASN A 291 -13.14 6.44 -21.35
N PRO A 292 -12.62 7.66 -21.62
CA PRO A 292 -13.24 8.59 -22.55
C PRO A 292 -13.41 8.03 -23.97
N LYS A 293 -12.58 7.06 -24.39
CA LYS A 293 -12.69 6.43 -25.71
C LYS A 293 -14.01 5.66 -25.87
N LEU A 294 -14.50 5.05 -24.81
CA LEU A 294 -15.82 4.40 -24.82
C LEU A 294 -16.96 5.40 -25.06
N LEU A 295 -16.82 6.64 -24.57
CA LEU A 295 -17.80 7.70 -24.85
C LEU A 295 -17.82 8.05 -26.35
N GLU A 296 -16.67 8.13 -27.01
CA GLU A 296 -16.55 8.35 -28.45
C GLU A 296 -17.18 7.21 -29.26
N MET A 297 -17.11 5.97 -28.74
CA MET A 297 -17.73 4.78 -29.32
C MET A 297 -19.25 4.70 -29.07
N GLY A 298 -19.82 5.61 -28.28
CA GLY A 298 -21.23 5.68 -27.96
C GLY A 298 -21.67 5.01 -26.65
N TYR A 299 -20.74 4.44 -25.90
CA TYR A 299 -20.98 3.77 -24.61
C TYR A 299 -20.85 4.76 -23.46
N LYS A 300 -21.90 5.56 -23.25
CA LYS A 300 -21.88 6.69 -22.30
C LYS A 300 -21.78 6.27 -20.84
N GLU A 301 -22.46 5.20 -20.45
CA GLU A 301 -22.43 4.69 -19.08
C GLU A 301 -21.12 3.93 -18.82
N GLU A 302 -20.69 3.11 -19.75
CA GLU A 302 -19.49 2.30 -19.64
C GLU A 302 -18.20 3.14 -19.65
N ALA A 303 -18.25 4.35 -20.21
CA ALA A 303 -17.16 5.32 -20.17
C ALA A 303 -16.92 5.90 -18.78
N LEU A 304 -17.92 5.82 -17.88
CA LEU A 304 -17.81 6.27 -16.49
C LEU A 304 -17.20 5.16 -15.65
N GLY A 305 -16.10 5.43 -14.97
CA GLY A 305 -15.54 4.50 -13.99
C GLY A 305 -16.19 4.66 -12.60
N HIS A 306 -15.78 3.80 -11.68
CA HIS A 306 -16.27 3.81 -10.29
C HIS A 306 -15.44 4.70 -9.36
N ASN A 307 -14.54 5.55 -9.88
CA ASN A 307 -13.62 6.37 -9.10
C ASN A 307 -12.81 5.53 -8.08
N ALA A 308 -12.45 4.30 -8.48
CA ALA A 308 -11.80 3.33 -7.61
C ALA A 308 -10.28 3.51 -7.61
N ILE A 309 -9.67 3.45 -6.43
CA ILE A 309 -8.22 3.45 -6.24
C ILE A 309 -7.69 2.09 -5.77
N ALA A 310 -8.59 1.16 -5.52
CA ALA A 310 -8.32 -0.24 -5.28
C ALA A 310 -9.50 -1.07 -5.75
N ALA A 311 -9.23 -2.29 -6.15
CA ALA A 311 -10.23 -3.26 -6.53
C ALA A 311 -9.86 -4.66 -6.04
N GLY A 312 -10.82 -5.56 -6.05
CA GLY A 312 -10.59 -6.99 -5.86
C GLY A 312 -11.47 -7.78 -6.83
N ILE A 313 -10.97 -8.92 -7.28
CA ILE A 313 -11.70 -9.75 -8.23
C ILE A 313 -11.82 -11.20 -7.74
N GLN A 314 -13.01 -11.76 -7.87
CA GLN A 314 -13.29 -13.17 -7.59
C GLN A 314 -12.61 -14.06 -8.64
N GLY A 315 -11.32 -14.24 -8.56
CA GLY A 315 -10.53 -14.85 -9.63
C GLY A 315 -10.58 -16.37 -9.72
N GLN A 316 -11.09 -17.09 -8.72
CA GLN A 316 -11.06 -18.54 -8.67
C GLN A 316 -12.45 -19.15 -8.53
N ARG A 317 -12.56 -20.43 -8.89
CA ARG A 317 -13.79 -21.24 -8.92
C ARG A 317 -14.95 -20.52 -9.62
N GLN A 318 -15.97 -21.23 -10.00
CA GLN A 318 -17.08 -20.74 -10.82
C GLN A 318 -16.64 -19.99 -12.07
N TRP A 319 -15.87 -18.90 -11.93
CA TRP A 319 -15.29 -18.22 -13.09
C TRP A 319 -14.23 -19.09 -13.78
N THR A 320 -13.19 -19.50 -13.07
CA THR A 320 -12.08 -20.28 -13.64
C THR A 320 -12.43 -21.74 -13.94
N ASP A 321 -13.59 -22.21 -13.49
CA ASP A 321 -14.18 -23.47 -13.96
C ASP A 321 -14.74 -23.34 -15.41
N TYR A 322 -14.93 -22.09 -15.88
CA TYR A 322 -15.58 -21.79 -17.15
C TYR A 322 -14.74 -20.90 -18.09
N LYS A 323 -14.06 -19.87 -17.57
CA LYS A 323 -13.29 -18.89 -18.33
C LYS A 323 -11.83 -18.86 -17.88
N PRO A 324 -10.91 -18.34 -18.72
CA PRO A 324 -9.53 -18.11 -18.32
C PRO A 324 -9.41 -17.31 -17.01
N ASN A 325 -8.36 -17.59 -16.24
CA ASN A 325 -8.10 -16.94 -14.96
C ASN A 325 -7.80 -15.42 -15.09
N PHE A 326 -7.70 -14.76 -13.95
CA PHE A 326 -7.38 -13.33 -13.88
C PHE A 326 -5.92 -13.07 -13.50
N ASP A 327 -5.05 -14.08 -13.52
CA ASP A 327 -3.66 -13.95 -13.05
C ASP A 327 -2.87 -12.91 -13.86
N PHE A 328 -3.08 -12.84 -15.17
CA PHE A 328 -2.46 -11.81 -16.01
C PHE A 328 -2.94 -10.40 -15.65
N PRO A 329 -4.27 -10.10 -15.59
CA PRO A 329 -4.76 -8.83 -15.07
C PRO A 329 -4.26 -8.48 -13.67
N GLU A 330 -4.32 -9.40 -12.72
CA GLU A 330 -3.88 -9.18 -11.33
C GLU A 330 -2.38 -8.86 -11.26
N SER A 331 -1.56 -9.57 -12.03
CA SER A 331 -0.12 -9.30 -12.08
C SER A 331 0.18 -7.95 -12.71
N LEU A 332 -0.34 -7.70 -13.92
CA LEU A 332 0.08 -6.55 -14.70
C LEU A 332 -0.56 -5.24 -14.21
N MET A 333 -1.79 -5.26 -13.68
CA MET A 333 -2.38 -4.06 -13.06
C MET A 333 -1.62 -3.63 -11.82
N CYS A 334 -1.15 -4.58 -10.99
CA CYS A 334 -0.34 -4.28 -9.81
C CYS A 334 1.12 -3.92 -10.12
N THR A 335 1.52 -3.96 -11.39
CA THR A 335 2.87 -3.62 -11.88
C THR A 335 2.95 -2.16 -12.31
N SER A 336 4.12 -1.54 -12.14
CA SER A 336 4.37 -0.13 -12.48
C SER A 336 4.62 0.12 -13.97
N PHE A 337 4.24 -0.81 -14.83
CA PHE A 337 4.31 -0.68 -16.29
C PHE A 337 3.34 -1.62 -16.99
N ASP A 338 2.98 -1.27 -18.22
CA ASP A 338 2.24 -2.12 -19.15
C ASP A 338 2.58 -1.76 -20.61
N TRP A 339 1.71 -2.11 -21.54
CA TRP A 339 1.86 -1.76 -22.98
C TRP A 339 1.78 -0.27 -23.30
N ASN A 340 1.32 0.56 -22.35
CA ASN A 340 1.31 2.01 -22.46
C ASN A 340 2.59 2.67 -21.87
N GLY A 341 3.51 1.87 -21.32
CA GLY A 341 4.76 2.32 -20.71
C GLY A 341 4.75 2.29 -19.18
N ILE A 342 5.67 3.03 -18.58
CA ILE A 342 5.82 3.15 -17.13
C ILE A 342 4.68 4.02 -16.57
N ARG A 343 4.04 3.57 -15.50
CA ARG A 343 2.90 4.23 -14.85
C ARG A 343 2.85 3.92 -13.36
N GLU A 344 2.02 4.63 -12.62
CA GLU A 344 1.65 4.22 -11.26
C GLU A 344 0.93 2.86 -11.30
N ALA A 345 1.31 1.94 -10.39
CA ALA A 345 0.64 0.66 -10.25
C ALA A 345 -0.79 0.83 -9.74
N ASN A 346 -1.69 -0.05 -10.12
CA ASN A 346 -3.00 -0.17 -9.50
C ASN A 346 -2.95 -1.14 -8.31
N VAL A 347 -4.05 -1.21 -7.57
CA VAL A 347 -4.28 -2.22 -6.54
C VAL A 347 -5.43 -3.11 -7.00
N LEU A 348 -5.14 -4.37 -7.31
CA LEU A 348 -6.12 -5.38 -7.63
C LEU A 348 -5.88 -6.62 -6.77
N ALA A 349 -6.75 -6.84 -5.79
CA ALA A 349 -6.63 -7.93 -4.84
C ALA A 349 -7.16 -9.25 -5.42
N THR A 350 -6.35 -10.29 -5.36
CA THR A 350 -6.71 -11.65 -5.73
C THR A 350 -7.87 -12.15 -4.86
N GLU A 351 -8.75 -12.97 -5.45
CA GLU A 351 -9.85 -13.66 -4.75
C GLU A 351 -10.86 -12.71 -4.09
N ASN A 352 -10.81 -11.43 -4.45
CA ASN A 352 -11.54 -10.34 -3.82
C ASN A 352 -11.42 -10.35 -2.28
N ASP A 353 -10.22 -10.69 -1.77
CA ASP A 353 -9.91 -10.46 -0.36
C ASP A 353 -9.74 -8.96 -0.12
N SER A 354 -10.86 -8.28 0.10
CA SER A 354 -10.90 -6.83 0.22
C SER A 354 -10.14 -6.29 1.43
N LEU A 355 -10.01 -7.05 2.52
CA LEU A 355 -9.20 -6.64 3.66
C LEU A 355 -7.69 -6.69 3.35
N ASN A 356 -7.27 -7.67 2.54
CA ASN A 356 -5.91 -7.67 2.00
C ASN A 356 -5.72 -6.57 0.95
N GLY A 357 -6.72 -6.32 0.12
CA GLY A 357 -6.75 -5.21 -0.83
C GLY A 357 -6.61 -3.85 -0.17
N VAL A 358 -7.22 -3.64 1.00
CA VAL A 358 -7.02 -2.42 1.82
C VAL A 358 -5.59 -2.34 2.36
N ALA A 359 -5.02 -3.46 2.81
CA ALA A 359 -3.61 -3.48 3.21
C ALA A 359 -2.68 -3.16 2.02
N MET A 360 -2.95 -3.73 0.82
CA MET A 360 -2.24 -3.36 -0.41
C MET A 360 -2.36 -1.86 -0.70
N LEU A 361 -3.55 -1.28 -0.56
CA LEU A 361 -3.78 0.14 -0.76
C LEU A 361 -2.96 1.00 0.21
N PHE A 362 -2.88 0.63 1.49
CA PHE A 362 -2.04 1.33 2.46
C PHE A 362 -0.57 1.32 2.04
N GLY A 363 -0.04 0.15 1.67
CA GLY A 363 1.33 0.03 1.20
C GLY A 363 1.58 0.84 -0.07
N HIS A 364 0.67 0.77 -1.04
CA HIS A 364 0.76 1.53 -2.28
C HIS A 364 0.76 3.04 -2.06
N LEU A 365 -0.20 3.57 -1.29
CA LEU A 365 -0.30 5.01 -1.02
C LEU A 365 0.88 5.57 -0.21
N LEU A 366 1.57 4.74 0.59
CA LEU A 366 2.77 5.14 1.31
C LEU A 366 4.04 5.09 0.47
N THR A 367 4.11 4.20 -0.52
CA THR A 367 5.34 3.94 -1.28
C THR A 367 5.25 4.34 -2.75
N HIS A 368 4.05 4.46 -3.31
CA HIS A 368 3.76 4.60 -4.75
C HIS A 368 4.39 3.49 -5.61
N LYS A 369 4.64 2.32 -5.02
CA LYS A 369 5.20 1.13 -5.69
C LYS A 369 4.14 0.06 -5.86
N GLY A 370 4.42 -0.91 -6.70
CA GLY A 370 3.64 -2.15 -6.76
C GLY A 370 3.64 -2.86 -5.40
N VAL A 371 2.49 -3.39 -5.00
CA VAL A 371 2.32 -4.16 -3.76
C VAL A 371 1.94 -5.58 -4.11
N MET A 372 2.64 -6.55 -3.53
CA MET A 372 2.40 -7.95 -3.77
C MET A 372 1.21 -8.44 -2.94
N PHE A 373 0.29 -9.16 -3.54
CA PHE A 373 -0.66 -10.02 -2.84
C PHE A 373 0.00 -11.39 -2.60
N SER A 374 -0.14 -11.96 -1.41
CA SER A 374 0.48 -13.24 -1.10
C SER A 374 -0.36 -14.12 -0.18
N ASP A 375 -0.37 -15.42 -0.46
CA ASP A 375 -0.65 -16.44 0.53
C ASP A 375 0.52 -16.52 1.52
N ILE A 376 0.25 -16.57 2.79
CA ILE A 376 1.22 -16.88 3.82
C ILE A 376 1.27 -18.41 3.96
N ARG A 377 2.14 -19.04 3.16
CA ARG A 377 1.98 -20.45 2.81
C ARG A 377 2.56 -21.40 3.84
N THR A 378 3.84 -21.27 4.14
CA THR A 378 4.57 -22.29 4.92
C THR A 378 5.74 -21.67 5.66
N TYR A 379 5.91 -22.04 6.92
CA TYR A 379 7.18 -21.89 7.63
C TYR A 379 8.09 -23.08 7.32
N TRP A 380 9.25 -22.82 6.75
CA TRP A 380 10.31 -23.77 6.55
C TRP A 380 11.31 -23.70 7.68
N SER A 381 11.27 -24.68 8.59
CA SER A 381 12.32 -24.80 9.59
C SER A 381 13.66 -25.28 8.97
N PRO A 382 14.82 -24.94 9.56
CA PRO A 382 16.11 -25.43 9.09
C PRO A 382 16.17 -26.95 8.96
N GLU A 383 15.57 -27.67 9.93
CA GLU A 383 15.52 -29.14 9.94
C GLU A 383 14.66 -29.68 8.79
N ALA A 384 13.56 -29.02 8.45
CA ALA A 384 12.72 -29.41 7.32
C ALA A 384 13.42 -29.20 6.00
N VAL A 385 14.11 -28.07 5.82
CA VAL A 385 14.92 -27.78 4.64
C VAL A 385 15.98 -28.87 4.47
N LYS A 386 16.78 -29.14 5.49
CA LYS A 386 17.81 -30.18 5.47
C LYS A 386 17.24 -31.56 5.14
N ARG A 387 16.13 -31.94 5.77
CA ARG A 387 15.48 -33.22 5.51
C ARG A 387 15.01 -33.40 4.08
N VAL A 388 14.52 -32.30 3.46
CA VAL A 388 13.92 -32.32 2.13
C VAL A 388 14.96 -32.21 1.02
N THR A 389 15.98 -31.36 1.24
CA THR A 389 16.95 -30.97 0.20
C THR A 389 18.35 -31.53 0.44
N GLY A 390 18.63 -32.06 1.63
CA GLY A 390 19.97 -32.49 2.04
C GLY A 390 20.90 -31.35 2.45
N LYS A 391 20.48 -30.08 2.32
CA LYS A 391 21.29 -28.88 2.62
C LYS A 391 20.68 -28.09 3.77
N GLU A 392 21.50 -27.42 4.56
CA GLU A 392 21.06 -26.47 5.59
C GLU A 392 20.91 -25.08 4.97
N PRO A 393 19.88 -24.31 5.36
CA PRO A 393 19.80 -22.92 4.95
C PRO A 393 20.89 -22.09 5.64
N THR A 394 21.36 -21.04 4.96
CA THR A 394 22.47 -20.22 5.41
C THR A 394 22.07 -18.76 5.57
N ASP A 395 22.96 -17.93 6.07
CA ASP A 395 22.81 -16.48 6.21
C ASP A 395 21.52 -16.08 6.95
N ARG A 396 20.73 -15.18 6.39
CA ARG A 396 19.47 -14.76 7.01
C ARG A 396 18.45 -15.91 7.10
N ALA A 397 18.49 -16.86 6.18
CA ALA A 397 17.60 -18.02 6.17
C ALA A 397 17.98 -19.08 7.21
N ALA A 398 19.13 -18.99 7.87
CA ALA A 398 19.66 -20.00 8.81
C ALA A 398 18.72 -20.33 9.99
N GLN A 399 17.82 -19.42 10.34
CA GLN A 399 16.78 -19.64 11.38
C GLN A 399 15.42 -20.07 10.82
N GLY A 400 15.38 -20.44 9.56
CA GLY A 400 14.15 -20.71 8.82
C GLY A 400 13.61 -19.48 8.11
N PHE A 401 12.59 -19.70 7.30
CA PHE A 401 11.96 -18.64 6.48
C PHE A 401 10.49 -18.97 6.21
N ILE A 402 9.75 -17.95 5.77
CA ILE A 402 8.35 -18.08 5.39
C ILE A 402 8.25 -18.08 3.86
N HIS A 403 7.49 -19.02 3.33
CA HIS A 403 7.14 -19.07 1.91
C HIS A 403 5.93 -18.18 1.67
N LEU A 404 6.13 -17.16 0.85
CA LEU A 404 5.10 -16.28 0.33
C LEU A 404 4.89 -16.62 -1.15
N ILE A 405 3.66 -16.96 -1.51
CA ILE A 405 3.27 -17.35 -2.87
C ILE A 405 1.88 -16.76 -3.14
N ASN A 406 1.58 -16.43 -4.37
CA ASN A 406 0.19 -16.14 -4.75
C ASN A 406 -0.29 -17.14 -5.80
N SER A 407 -1.58 -17.34 -5.91
CA SER A 407 -2.16 -18.28 -6.87
C SER A 407 -2.06 -17.78 -8.31
N GLY A 408 -0.83 -17.76 -8.82
CA GLY A 408 -0.47 -17.43 -10.21
C GLY A 408 -0.36 -15.95 -10.54
N ALA A 409 -0.47 -15.06 -9.55
CA ALA A 409 -0.50 -13.63 -9.81
C ALA A 409 0.21 -12.81 -8.72
N THR A 410 1.15 -11.96 -9.13
CA THR A 410 1.63 -10.83 -8.31
C THR A 410 2.34 -9.80 -9.19
N THR A 411 2.59 -8.60 -8.65
CA THR A 411 3.31 -7.54 -9.37
C THR A 411 4.66 -8.00 -9.90
N LEU A 412 4.97 -7.73 -11.16
CA LEU A 412 6.28 -8.06 -11.77
C LEU A 412 7.42 -7.20 -11.19
N ASP A 413 7.10 -6.10 -10.55
CA ASP A 413 8.06 -5.27 -9.82
C ASP A 413 8.72 -6.06 -8.68
N ALA A 414 8.03 -7.09 -8.16
CA ALA A 414 8.49 -7.96 -7.07
C ALA A 414 9.56 -8.99 -7.49
N THR A 415 9.90 -9.08 -8.77
CA THR A 415 10.98 -9.96 -9.25
C THR A 415 12.34 -9.66 -8.61
N GLY A 416 12.56 -8.40 -8.18
CA GLY A 416 13.87 -7.92 -7.73
C GLY A 416 14.87 -7.79 -8.88
N ALA A 417 14.41 -7.78 -10.13
CA ALA A 417 15.26 -7.66 -11.31
C ALA A 417 15.77 -6.23 -11.54
N MET A 418 15.10 -5.23 -10.97
CA MET A 418 15.62 -3.86 -10.93
C MET A 418 16.82 -3.78 -9.99
N SER A 419 17.74 -2.88 -10.28
CA SER A 419 18.92 -2.67 -9.43
C SER A 419 19.05 -1.20 -9.02
N ASP A 420 19.54 -0.99 -7.79
CA ASP A 420 19.99 0.32 -7.35
C ASP A 420 21.36 0.67 -7.97
N ASP A 421 21.92 1.83 -7.60
CA ASP A 421 23.20 2.30 -8.12
C ASP A 421 24.38 1.40 -7.69
N GLU A 422 24.21 0.60 -6.65
CA GLU A 422 25.21 -0.34 -6.11
C GLU A 422 25.05 -1.75 -6.69
N GLY A 423 24.00 -1.99 -7.50
CA GLY A 423 23.70 -3.28 -8.12
C GLY A 423 22.87 -4.24 -7.26
N ASN A 424 22.39 -3.80 -6.09
CA ASN A 424 21.51 -4.61 -5.24
C ASN A 424 20.11 -4.70 -5.85
N ALA A 425 19.42 -5.80 -5.56
CA ALA A 425 18.02 -5.96 -5.93
C ALA A 425 17.15 -4.89 -5.24
N THR A 426 16.30 -4.23 -6.01
CA THR A 426 15.41 -3.19 -5.49
C THR A 426 14.09 -3.16 -6.25
N MET A 427 13.12 -2.45 -5.70
CA MET A 427 11.91 -2.02 -6.40
C MET A 427 11.91 -0.49 -6.46
N LYS A 428 11.98 0.06 -7.67
CA LYS A 428 11.99 1.51 -7.92
C LYS A 428 10.58 2.10 -7.93
N ASN A 429 10.48 3.40 -7.69
CA ASN A 429 9.25 4.14 -7.96
C ASN A 429 9.09 4.35 -9.49
N PRO A 430 7.86 4.52 -10.00
CA PRO A 430 7.65 4.69 -11.45
C PRO A 430 8.48 5.82 -12.07
N TRP A 431 8.65 6.94 -11.37
CA TRP A 431 9.44 8.08 -11.86
C TRP A 431 10.96 7.88 -11.84
N ASP A 432 11.45 6.82 -11.18
CA ASP A 432 12.87 6.43 -11.16
C ASP A 432 13.15 5.22 -12.07
N MET A 433 12.11 4.64 -12.67
CA MET A 433 12.23 3.48 -13.56
C MET A 433 12.70 3.88 -14.96
N THR A 434 13.36 2.95 -15.61
CA THR A 434 13.80 3.06 -17.01
C THR A 434 13.27 1.88 -17.83
N GLU A 435 13.31 1.98 -19.16
CA GLU A 435 12.97 0.86 -20.06
C GLU A 435 13.81 -0.41 -19.77
N LYS A 436 15.05 -0.24 -19.29
CA LYS A 436 15.89 -1.39 -18.90
C LYS A 436 15.34 -2.12 -17.68
N ASP A 437 14.78 -1.37 -16.72
CA ASP A 437 14.14 -1.95 -15.53
C ASP A 437 12.90 -2.75 -15.94
N VAL A 438 12.10 -2.20 -16.86
CA VAL A 438 10.93 -2.89 -17.44
C VAL A 438 11.35 -4.19 -18.15
N GLU A 439 12.34 -4.12 -19.03
CA GLU A 439 12.85 -5.30 -19.75
C GLU A 439 13.42 -6.35 -18.80
N ALA A 440 14.10 -5.93 -17.71
CA ALA A 440 14.63 -6.84 -16.70
C ALA A 440 13.52 -7.60 -15.97
N CYS A 441 12.45 -6.91 -15.53
CA CYS A 441 11.30 -7.53 -14.88
C CYS A 441 10.57 -8.51 -15.82
N LEU A 442 10.34 -8.10 -17.07
CA LEU A 442 9.70 -8.96 -18.09
C LEU A 442 10.53 -10.21 -18.40
N LYS A 443 11.85 -10.06 -18.51
CA LYS A 443 12.75 -11.19 -18.75
C LYS A 443 12.84 -12.14 -17.55
N ALA A 444 12.69 -11.64 -16.34
CA ALA A 444 12.69 -12.44 -15.12
C ALA A 444 11.37 -13.20 -14.90
N THR A 445 10.32 -12.87 -15.64
CA THR A 445 8.99 -13.45 -15.51
C THR A 445 8.73 -14.48 -16.60
N SER A 446 8.31 -15.68 -16.21
CA SER A 446 7.80 -16.71 -17.11
C SER A 446 6.27 -16.73 -17.06
N TRP A 447 5.64 -16.75 -18.25
CA TRP A 447 4.19 -16.86 -18.36
C TRP A 447 3.81 -18.33 -18.54
N MET A 448 3.30 -18.92 -17.46
CA MET A 448 3.01 -20.35 -17.39
C MET A 448 1.56 -20.58 -17.83
N PRO A 449 1.30 -21.49 -18.79
CA PRO A 449 -0.06 -21.96 -19.01
C PRO A 449 -0.66 -22.44 -17.68
N ALA A 450 -1.81 -21.88 -17.30
CA ALA A 450 -2.41 -22.11 -15.99
C ALA A 450 -2.70 -23.60 -15.76
N ASP A 451 -2.43 -24.09 -14.54
CA ASP A 451 -2.72 -25.47 -14.17
C ASP A 451 -4.24 -25.72 -14.19
N ARG A 452 -4.71 -26.59 -15.08
CA ARG A 452 -6.12 -26.86 -15.32
C ARG A 452 -6.81 -27.66 -14.20
N ASP A 453 -6.08 -28.13 -13.22
CA ASP A 453 -6.68 -28.67 -12.00
C ASP A 453 -7.26 -27.55 -11.12
N TYR A 454 -6.62 -26.38 -11.14
CA TYR A 454 -7.08 -25.18 -10.45
C TYR A 454 -7.92 -24.28 -11.36
N PHE A 455 -7.49 -24.11 -12.62
CA PHE A 455 -8.05 -23.15 -13.59
C PHE A 455 -8.55 -23.90 -14.85
N ARG A 456 -9.68 -24.59 -14.74
CA ARG A 456 -10.24 -25.43 -15.83
C ARG A 456 -10.50 -24.65 -17.11
N GLY A 457 -10.82 -23.36 -16.98
CA GLY A 457 -11.05 -22.44 -18.10
C GLY A 457 -9.79 -22.00 -18.82
N GLY A 458 -8.59 -22.34 -18.32
CA GLY A 458 -7.31 -21.93 -18.89
C GLY A 458 -6.80 -20.58 -18.36
N GLY A 459 -5.99 -19.90 -19.16
CA GLY A 459 -5.34 -18.64 -18.86
C GLY A 459 -3.83 -18.80 -18.65
N TYR A 460 -3.21 -17.79 -18.05
CA TYR A 460 -1.78 -17.73 -17.79
C TYR A 460 -1.49 -17.26 -16.39
N SER A 461 -0.53 -17.91 -15.72
CA SER A 461 0.02 -17.49 -14.44
C SER A 461 1.40 -16.86 -14.63
N ALA A 462 1.75 -15.88 -13.82
CA ALA A 462 3.10 -15.32 -13.77
C ALA A 462 3.95 -16.16 -12.82
N HIS A 463 5.14 -16.59 -13.25
CA HIS A 463 6.09 -17.29 -12.41
C HIS A 463 7.44 -16.57 -12.38
N PHE A 464 7.98 -16.38 -11.19
CA PHE A 464 9.35 -15.95 -10.93
C PHE A 464 9.74 -16.26 -9.48
N LEU A 465 11.03 -16.26 -9.23
CA LEU A 465 11.59 -16.24 -7.88
C LEU A 465 12.06 -14.82 -7.56
N THR A 466 11.53 -14.24 -6.47
CA THR A 466 11.98 -12.93 -6.01
C THR A 466 13.43 -12.99 -5.56
N ARG A 467 14.28 -12.10 -6.07
CA ARG A 467 15.67 -11.97 -5.61
C ARG A 467 15.74 -11.55 -4.15
N GLY A 468 16.73 -12.12 -3.44
CA GLY A 468 16.98 -11.81 -2.04
C GLY A 468 17.59 -10.43 -1.81
N GLY A 469 17.51 -9.98 -0.55
CA GLY A 469 18.15 -8.75 -0.06
C GLY A 469 17.24 -7.53 0.02
N MET A 470 16.05 -7.57 -0.60
CA MET A 470 15.13 -6.44 -0.57
C MET A 470 14.44 -6.32 0.79
N PRO A 471 14.46 -5.13 1.44
CA PRO A 471 13.62 -4.88 2.60
C PRO A 471 12.15 -4.89 2.20
N MET A 472 11.31 -5.47 3.05
CA MET A 472 9.88 -5.55 2.82
C MET A 472 9.08 -5.53 4.12
N THR A 473 7.83 -5.15 4.02
CA THR A 473 6.86 -5.15 5.13
C THR A 473 5.63 -5.95 4.72
N MET A 474 5.41 -7.06 5.41
CA MET A 474 4.20 -7.86 5.32
C MET A 474 3.13 -7.26 6.22
N MET A 475 1.91 -7.10 5.72
CA MET A 475 0.82 -6.43 6.45
C MET A 475 -0.54 -7.04 6.13
N ARG A 476 -1.48 -6.93 7.10
CA ARG A 476 -2.85 -7.43 6.96
C ARG A 476 -3.81 -6.63 7.82
N VAL A 477 -4.95 -6.25 7.26
CA VAL A 477 -6.11 -5.74 8.02
C VAL A 477 -7.05 -6.89 8.33
N ASN A 478 -7.46 -7.02 9.59
CA ASN A 478 -8.47 -7.98 10.02
C ASN A 478 -9.61 -7.25 10.74
N ILE A 479 -10.81 -7.81 10.69
CA ILE A 479 -11.95 -7.35 11.52
C ILE A 479 -12.13 -8.33 12.68
N VAL A 480 -12.01 -7.84 13.90
CA VAL A 480 -12.21 -8.62 15.11
C VAL A 480 -13.49 -8.17 15.78
N LYS A 481 -14.45 -9.09 15.98
CA LYS A 481 -15.73 -8.75 16.59
C LYS A 481 -15.53 -8.20 18.01
N GLY A 482 -16.08 -7.02 18.25
CA GLY A 482 -15.93 -6.30 19.51
C GLY A 482 -14.73 -5.36 19.58
N LEU A 483 -13.75 -5.53 18.66
CA LEU A 483 -12.60 -4.65 18.55
C LEU A 483 -12.67 -3.72 17.31
N GLY A 484 -13.31 -4.19 16.24
CA GLY A 484 -13.29 -3.52 14.94
C GLY A 484 -12.06 -3.92 14.11
N PRO A 485 -11.64 -3.06 13.15
CA PRO A 485 -10.46 -3.33 12.35
C PRO A 485 -9.19 -3.26 13.19
N VAL A 486 -8.25 -4.15 12.89
CA VAL A 486 -6.90 -4.17 13.44
C VAL A 486 -5.90 -4.39 12.31
N LEU A 487 -4.73 -3.75 12.39
CA LEU A 487 -3.62 -3.96 11.47
C LEU A 487 -2.55 -4.79 12.18
N GLN A 488 -2.03 -5.81 11.49
CA GLN A 488 -0.81 -6.51 11.90
C GLN A 488 0.24 -6.37 10.79
N LEU A 489 1.50 -6.35 11.16
CA LEU A 489 2.60 -6.19 10.22
C LEU A 489 3.90 -6.82 10.73
N ALA A 490 4.75 -7.22 9.80
CA ALA A 490 6.09 -7.72 10.07
C ALA A 490 7.07 -7.21 9.01
N GLU A 491 8.06 -6.44 9.45
CA GLU A 491 9.21 -6.04 8.61
C GLU A 491 10.19 -7.19 8.47
N GLY A 492 10.89 -7.24 7.35
CA GLY A 492 11.93 -8.23 7.10
C GLY A 492 12.59 -8.05 5.74
N TRP A 493 13.07 -9.13 5.18
CA TRP A 493 13.79 -9.13 3.91
C TRP A 493 13.40 -10.32 3.05
N THR A 494 13.47 -10.15 1.74
CA THR A 494 13.56 -11.29 0.82
C THR A 494 14.93 -11.96 1.00
N VAL A 495 14.98 -13.28 0.79
CA VAL A 495 16.25 -14.04 0.86
C VAL A 495 16.40 -14.92 -0.37
N ASP A 496 17.64 -15.08 -0.81
CA ASP A 496 18.01 -16.11 -1.78
C ASP A 496 18.31 -17.42 -1.04
N LEU A 497 17.96 -18.53 -1.67
CA LEU A 497 18.35 -19.85 -1.25
C LEU A 497 19.40 -20.42 -2.23
N ASP A 498 20.11 -21.46 -1.81
CA ASP A 498 20.92 -22.25 -2.74
C ASP A 498 20.05 -22.67 -3.95
N PRO A 499 20.52 -22.55 -5.20
CA PRO A 499 19.71 -22.82 -6.38
C PRO A 499 19.04 -24.20 -6.40
N GLU A 500 19.73 -25.24 -5.91
CA GLU A 500 19.16 -26.59 -5.84
C GLU A 500 18.09 -26.69 -4.75
N VAL A 501 18.28 -26.02 -3.61
CA VAL A 501 17.27 -25.90 -2.54
C VAL A 501 16.04 -25.18 -3.07
N ASN A 502 16.25 -24.09 -3.76
CA ASN A 502 15.20 -23.28 -4.39
C ASN A 502 14.33 -24.12 -5.36
N ASP A 503 14.98 -24.81 -6.30
CA ASP A 503 14.30 -25.65 -7.29
C ASP A 503 13.45 -26.73 -6.61
N ILE A 504 13.99 -27.43 -5.62
CA ILE A 504 13.26 -28.48 -4.90
C ILE A 504 12.05 -27.90 -4.15
N LEU A 505 12.20 -26.76 -3.48
CA LEU A 505 11.12 -26.18 -2.65
C LEU A 505 10.04 -25.54 -3.51
N ASP A 506 10.40 -24.85 -4.59
CA ASP A 506 9.47 -24.25 -5.54
C ASP A 506 8.58 -25.33 -6.18
N HIS A 507 9.17 -26.40 -6.68
CA HIS A 507 8.43 -27.53 -7.26
C HIS A 507 7.59 -28.33 -6.25
N ARG A 508 7.82 -28.19 -4.95
CA ARG A 508 6.97 -28.84 -3.93
C ARG A 508 5.62 -28.18 -3.73
N THR A 509 5.45 -26.97 -4.18
CA THR A 509 4.18 -26.23 -4.11
C THR A 509 3.50 -26.21 -5.47
N ASP A 510 3.66 -25.15 -6.19
CA ASP A 510 3.19 -24.99 -7.56
C ASP A 510 4.24 -24.23 -8.39
N PRO A 511 4.93 -24.90 -9.31
CA PRO A 511 5.99 -24.29 -10.11
C PRO A 511 5.46 -23.35 -11.20
N THR A 512 4.16 -23.11 -11.25
CA THR A 512 3.55 -22.11 -12.14
C THR A 512 3.30 -20.77 -11.45
N TRP A 513 3.49 -20.68 -10.11
CA TRP A 513 3.15 -19.51 -9.30
C TRP A 513 4.38 -18.75 -8.82
N PRO A 514 4.30 -17.42 -8.63
CA PRO A 514 5.43 -16.63 -8.18
C PRO A 514 5.77 -16.93 -6.72
N THR A 515 7.06 -17.07 -6.43
CA THR A 515 7.59 -17.45 -5.12
C THR A 515 8.51 -16.37 -4.53
N THR A 516 8.30 -16.07 -3.25
CA THR A 516 9.17 -15.20 -2.45
C THR A 516 9.51 -15.89 -1.13
N TRP A 517 10.80 -15.94 -0.79
CA TRP A 517 11.28 -16.39 0.52
C TRP A 517 11.45 -15.20 1.44
N PHE A 518 10.80 -15.20 2.60
CA PHE A 518 10.76 -14.10 3.54
C PHE A 518 11.35 -14.47 4.90
N VAL A 519 12.23 -13.61 5.40
CA VAL A 519 12.74 -13.69 6.78
C VAL A 519 12.35 -12.42 7.53
N PRO A 520 11.57 -12.50 8.62
CA PRO A 520 11.20 -11.35 9.40
C PRO A 520 12.40 -10.78 10.16
N ARG A 521 12.34 -9.48 10.42
CA ARG A 521 13.27 -8.76 11.27
C ARG A 521 13.04 -9.15 12.74
N LEU A 522 14.09 -9.57 13.43
CA LEU A 522 14.01 -10.09 14.80
C LEU A 522 14.69 -9.20 15.85
N ASP A 523 15.32 -8.10 15.47
CA ASP A 523 16.07 -7.20 16.35
C ASP A 523 15.18 -6.28 17.24
N ALA A 524 13.91 -6.15 16.91
CA ALA A 524 12.93 -5.34 17.63
C ALA A 524 11.70 -6.15 18.04
N THR A 525 11.82 -7.47 18.12
CA THR A 525 10.69 -8.38 18.36
C THR A 525 10.16 -8.29 19.78
N LYS A 526 8.85 -8.51 19.89
CA LYS A 526 8.11 -8.70 21.12
C LYS A 526 7.58 -10.14 21.21
N ASP A 527 6.93 -10.48 22.29
CA ASP A 527 6.49 -11.86 22.60
C ASP A 527 5.77 -12.59 21.47
N ALA A 528 4.96 -11.88 20.67
CA ALA A 528 4.23 -12.48 19.55
C ALA A 528 5.14 -12.84 18.36
N PHE A 529 6.19 -12.06 18.10
CA PHE A 529 7.10 -12.17 16.94
C PHE A 529 8.55 -12.35 17.39
N LYS A 530 8.83 -13.32 18.24
CA LYS A 530 10.17 -13.56 18.81
C LYS A 530 11.12 -14.37 17.91
N ASP A 531 10.59 -15.09 16.95
CA ASP A 531 11.31 -15.89 15.96
C ASP A 531 10.50 -16.01 14.67
N VAL A 532 11.08 -16.61 13.62
CA VAL A 532 10.43 -16.78 12.32
C VAL A 532 9.15 -17.62 12.44
N TYR A 533 9.19 -18.68 13.24
CA TYR A 533 8.03 -19.53 13.48
C TYR A 533 6.88 -18.76 14.11
N SER A 534 7.15 -17.93 15.12
CA SER A 534 6.12 -17.19 15.83
C SER A 534 5.43 -16.14 14.95
N VAL A 535 6.10 -15.57 13.98
CA VAL A 535 5.47 -14.70 12.98
C VAL A 535 4.43 -15.48 12.20
N MET A 536 4.79 -16.64 11.65
CA MET A 536 3.84 -17.50 10.92
C MET A 536 2.70 -17.99 11.80
N ASN A 537 3.01 -18.47 13.01
CA ASN A 537 2.05 -19.06 13.93
C ASN A 537 1.01 -18.06 14.47
N ASN A 538 1.41 -16.78 14.59
CA ASN A 538 0.54 -15.72 15.09
C ASN A 538 -0.06 -14.85 13.97
N TRP A 539 0.22 -15.16 12.69
CA TRP A 539 -0.40 -14.44 11.58
C TRP A 539 -1.88 -14.76 11.49
N GLY A 540 -2.72 -13.74 11.58
CA GLY A 540 -4.18 -13.90 11.78
C GLY A 540 -5.00 -14.10 10.51
N ALA A 541 -4.37 -14.41 9.36
CA ALA A 541 -5.06 -14.63 8.08
C ALA A 541 -4.25 -15.56 7.16
N ASN A 542 -4.90 -16.06 6.10
CA ASN A 542 -4.24 -16.82 5.05
C ASN A 542 -3.45 -15.93 4.07
N HIS A 543 -3.81 -14.66 3.98
CA HIS A 543 -3.17 -13.69 3.07
C HIS A 543 -2.40 -12.60 3.82
N GLY A 544 -1.45 -12.01 3.09
CA GLY A 544 -0.73 -10.80 3.47
C GLY A 544 -0.44 -9.95 2.24
N ALA A 545 -0.47 -8.64 2.41
CA ALA A 545 0.02 -7.68 1.43
C ALA A 545 1.48 -7.36 1.73
N ILE A 546 2.30 -7.25 0.69
CA ILE A 546 3.74 -7.04 0.83
C ILE A 546 4.11 -5.73 0.13
N ALA A 547 4.54 -4.74 0.91
CA ALA A 547 5.15 -3.53 0.39
C ALA A 547 6.67 -3.61 0.49
N TYR A 548 7.39 -3.06 -0.47
CA TYR A 548 8.84 -3.07 -0.51
C TYR A 548 9.43 -1.83 0.17
N GLY A 549 10.19 -2.08 1.22
CA GLY A 549 10.72 -1.14 2.18
C GLY A 549 10.33 -1.52 3.62
N HIS A 550 11.09 -1.04 4.61
CA HIS A 550 10.70 -1.08 6.01
C HIS A 550 9.80 0.12 6.30
N ILE A 551 8.49 -0.03 6.08
CA ILE A 551 7.49 1.03 6.20
C ILE A 551 6.57 0.84 7.42
N GLY A 552 6.95 -0.03 8.35
CA GLY A 552 6.13 -0.33 9.53
C GLY A 552 5.80 0.90 10.37
N ALA A 553 6.76 1.81 10.55
CA ALA A 553 6.54 3.04 11.28
C ALA A 553 5.56 4.00 10.55
N ASP A 554 5.64 4.09 9.23
CA ASP A 554 4.68 4.86 8.42
C ASP A 554 3.28 4.23 8.47
N LEU A 555 3.18 2.90 8.42
CA LEU A 555 1.90 2.17 8.56
C LEU A 555 1.26 2.37 9.93
N ILE A 556 2.04 2.34 11.02
CA ILE A 556 1.53 2.63 12.37
C ILE A 556 1.01 4.07 12.43
N THR A 557 1.72 5.02 11.83
CA THR A 557 1.30 6.42 11.76
C THR A 557 -0.01 6.58 10.98
N LEU A 558 -0.12 5.95 9.81
CA LEU A 558 -1.34 5.92 8.99
C LEU A 558 -2.50 5.27 9.75
N ALA A 559 -2.29 4.11 10.34
CA ALA A 559 -3.32 3.37 11.06
C ALA A 559 -3.85 4.17 12.27
N SER A 560 -2.97 4.87 13.00
CA SER A 560 -3.40 5.74 14.10
C SER A 560 -4.27 6.92 13.63
N MET A 561 -4.02 7.47 12.45
CA MET A 561 -4.88 8.49 11.83
C MET A 561 -6.27 7.93 11.48
N LEU A 562 -6.33 6.71 10.97
CA LEU A 562 -7.56 5.99 10.65
C LEU A 562 -8.26 5.41 11.89
N ARG A 563 -7.63 5.53 13.07
CA ARG A 563 -8.12 4.95 14.32
C ARG A 563 -8.27 3.43 14.25
N ILE A 564 -7.31 2.81 13.57
CA ILE A 564 -7.12 1.36 13.48
C ILE A 564 -5.93 0.98 14.35
N PRO A 565 -6.10 0.21 15.43
CA PRO A 565 -4.98 -0.18 16.28
C PRO A 565 -4.07 -1.14 15.51
N VAL A 566 -2.76 -1.02 15.74
CA VAL A 566 -1.78 -1.99 15.26
C VAL A 566 -1.48 -2.98 16.38
N CYS A 567 -1.88 -4.22 16.17
CA CYS A 567 -1.58 -5.33 17.08
C CYS A 567 -0.54 -6.23 16.44
N MET A 568 0.41 -6.76 17.15
CA MET A 568 1.46 -7.62 16.63
C MET A 568 2.30 -6.97 15.51
N HIS A 569 3.44 -6.44 15.88
CA HIS A 569 4.43 -5.90 14.97
C HIS A 569 5.85 -6.06 15.54
N ASN A 570 6.84 -5.94 14.65
CA ASN A 570 8.26 -5.97 15.00
C ASN A 570 8.98 -4.62 14.74
N VAL A 571 8.22 -3.52 14.77
CA VAL A 571 8.79 -2.17 14.65
C VAL A 571 9.33 -1.70 16.00
N ALA A 572 10.53 -1.14 15.99
CA ALA A 572 11.16 -0.63 17.21
C ALA A 572 10.38 0.54 17.80
N ASP A 573 10.27 0.57 19.12
CA ASP A 573 9.49 1.59 19.85
C ASP A 573 9.91 3.03 19.55
N ARG A 574 11.21 3.26 19.32
CA ARG A 574 11.77 4.58 18.98
C ARG A 574 11.29 5.12 17.63
N ASP A 575 10.86 4.24 16.72
CA ASP A 575 10.47 4.60 15.36
C ASP A 575 8.96 4.89 15.26
N ILE A 576 8.22 4.61 16.34
CA ILE A 576 6.75 4.74 16.37
C ILE A 576 6.34 6.18 16.64
N PHE A 577 5.55 6.74 15.72
CA PHE A 577 5.01 8.10 15.82
C PHE A 577 3.47 8.07 15.88
N ARG A 578 2.90 8.62 16.96
CA ARG A 578 1.47 8.59 17.28
C ARG A 578 1.00 9.94 17.80
N PRO A 579 -0.32 10.22 17.80
CA PRO A 579 -0.87 11.37 18.51
C PRO A 579 -0.44 11.35 19.98
N SER A 580 0.00 12.49 20.50
CA SER A 580 0.49 12.60 21.88
C SER A 580 -0.54 12.16 22.92
N THR A 581 -1.82 12.37 22.63
CA THR A 581 -2.92 11.97 23.52
C THR A 581 -3.07 10.46 23.68
N TRP A 582 -2.50 9.65 22.78
CA TRP A 582 -2.49 8.18 22.93
C TRP A 582 -1.84 7.73 24.25
N ASN A 583 -0.83 8.48 24.71
CA ASN A 583 -0.15 8.18 25.99
C ASN A 583 -1.10 8.22 27.19
N ALA A 584 -2.18 8.99 27.12
CA ALA A 584 -3.20 9.02 28.18
C ALA A 584 -3.97 7.70 28.36
N PHE A 585 -3.91 6.80 27.38
CA PHE A 585 -4.59 5.51 27.42
C PHE A 585 -3.73 4.37 28.02
N GLY A 586 -2.53 4.65 28.51
CA GLY A 586 -1.69 3.75 29.27
C GLY A 586 -0.26 3.61 28.75
N MET A 587 0.58 2.86 29.49
CA MET A 587 2.00 2.65 29.20
C MET A 587 2.25 1.49 28.22
N ASP A 588 1.34 0.55 28.15
CA ASP A 588 1.36 -0.52 27.15
C ASP A 588 0.97 0.05 25.79
N LYS A 589 1.93 0.13 24.88
CA LYS A 589 1.76 0.84 23.61
C LYS A 589 0.69 0.23 22.70
N GLU A 590 0.66 -1.09 22.55
CA GLU A 590 -0.35 -1.76 21.74
C GLU A 590 -1.73 -1.67 22.39
N GLY A 591 -1.81 -1.90 23.68
CA GLY A 591 -3.04 -1.73 24.44
C GLY A 591 -3.50 -0.27 24.50
N SER A 592 -2.58 0.70 24.51
CA SER A 592 -2.90 2.14 24.43
C SER A 592 -3.55 2.49 23.11
N ASP A 593 -2.99 2.00 21.98
CA ASP A 593 -3.55 2.23 20.65
C ASP A 593 -4.97 1.69 20.54
N TYR A 594 -5.15 0.48 21.02
CA TYR A 594 -6.45 -0.16 21.03
C TYR A 594 -7.47 0.64 21.84
N ARG A 595 -7.12 1.05 23.05
CA ARG A 595 -8.01 1.85 23.92
C ARG A 595 -8.32 3.22 23.32
N ALA A 596 -7.34 3.89 22.73
CA ALA A 596 -7.51 5.19 22.05
C ALA A 596 -8.46 5.06 20.85
N CYS A 597 -8.23 4.09 19.98
CA CYS A 597 -9.06 3.84 18.81
C CYS A 597 -10.51 3.49 19.19
N ALA A 598 -10.69 2.62 20.18
CA ALA A 598 -12.02 2.25 20.69
C ALA A 598 -12.77 3.42 21.31
N ALA A 599 -12.08 4.28 22.09
CA ALA A 599 -12.69 5.44 22.74
C ALA A 599 -13.09 6.54 21.73
N LEU A 600 -12.29 6.77 20.71
CA LEU A 600 -12.56 7.81 19.70
C LEU A 600 -13.54 7.33 18.61
N GLY A 601 -13.60 6.01 18.35
CA GLY A 601 -14.41 5.44 17.27
C GLY A 601 -13.89 5.81 15.88
N PRO A 602 -14.55 5.34 14.80
CA PRO A 602 -14.17 5.65 13.43
C PRO A 602 -14.31 7.14 13.11
N ILE A 603 -13.48 7.65 12.18
CA ILE A 603 -13.42 9.09 11.84
C ILE A 603 -14.69 9.57 11.15
N TYR A 604 -15.22 8.77 10.20
CA TYR A 604 -16.28 9.19 9.29
C TYR A 604 -17.67 8.71 9.74
N LYS A 605 -17.77 8.19 10.95
CA LYS A 605 -19.06 7.83 11.53
C LYS A 605 -19.78 9.09 11.98
N SER A 606 -20.95 9.34 11.40
CA SER A 606 -21.86 10.44 11.77
C SER A 606 -22.63 10.16 13.06
#